data_ce013e8864f4c99bcd1e4ce791503ffd
#
_entry.id   ce013e8864f4c99bcd1e4ce791503ffd
#
_cell.length_a   1.000
_cell.length_b   1.000
_cell.length_c   1.000
_cell.angle_alpha   90.00
_cell.angle_beta   90.00
_cell.angle_gamma   90.00
#
_symmetry.space_group_name_H-M   'P 1'
#
loop_
_entity.id
_entity.type
_entity.pdbx_description
1 polymer ?
#
loop_
_entity_poly.entity_id
_entity_poly.type
_entity_poly.pdbx_seq_one_letter_code
_entity_poly.pdbx_strand_id
1 'polypeptide(L)'
;MQHHQYLGTYYGEDKLGNLLKSLNIIEQPILPRGETDTYLSKETAGIELTFSDSESLKSPERDYPDGALVLVNIRYYGREIGKFSIYQGALPYGIKFGLKKPALLTLLGEPEWKNPEESRLRWARENHRVHVTLSHNGEVAVVSVGLPL
;
A
#
# COMPACT_ATOMS: atom_id res chain seq x y z
N MET A 1 -2.61 -12.39 -7.85
CA MET A 1 -3.01 -11.05 -8.34
C MET A 1 -2.03 -10.01 -7.83
N GLN A 2 -1.55 -9.16 -8.71
CA GLN A 2 -0.62 -8.09 -8.34
C GLN A 2 -1.41 -6.81 -8.08
N HIS A 3 -1.63 -6.51 -6.82
CA HIS A 3 -2.47 -5.38 -6.42
C HIS A 3 -1.90 -4.03 -6.84
N HIS A 4 -0.57 -3.91 -7.00
CA HIS A 4 0.03 -2.62 -7.35
C HIS A 4 -0.46 -2.08 -8.70
N GLN A 5 -0.98 -2.93 -9.58
CA GLN A 5 -1.54 -2.48 -10.85
C GLN A 5 -2.82 -1.66 -10.70
N TYR A 6 -3.45 -1.69 -9.50
CA TYR A 6 -4.64 -0.89 -9.21
C TYR A 6 -4.32 0.50 -8.67
N LEU A 7 -3.05 0.77 -8.33
CA LEU A 7 -2.65 2.10 -7.90
C LEU A 7 -2.93 3.11 -9.02
N GLY A 8 -3.46 4.27 -8.64
CA GLY A 8 -3.83 5.31 -9.59
C GLY A 8 -5.25 5.19 -10.14
N THR A 9 -5.96 4.12 -9.83
CA THR A 9 -7.40 4.04 -10.13
C THR A 9 -8.18 4.82 -9.10
N TYR A 10 -9.42 5.24 -9.42
CA TYR A 10 -10.23 6.03 -8.50
C TYR A 10 -11.54 5.34 -8.18
N TYR A 11 -12.13 5.72 -7.06
CA TYR A 11 -13.40 5.13 -6.62
C TYR A 11 -14.52 5.51 -7.59
N GLY A 12 -15.21 4.50 -8.10
CA GLY A 12 -16.20 4.63 -9.17
C GLY A 12 -15.72 4.04 -10.48
N GLU A 13 -14.44 3.82 -10.63
CA GLU A 13 -13.84 3.17 -11.78
C GLU A 13 -14.05 1.66 -11.69
N ASP A 14 -14.43 1.00 -12.79
CA ASP A 14 -14.71 -0.45 -12.79
C ASP A 14 -13.51 -1.26 -12.30
N LYS A 15 -12.31 -0.88 -12.71
CA LYS A 15 -11.08 -1.58 -12.31
C LYS A 15 -10.92 -1.59 -10.79
N LEU A 16 -11.11 -0.43 -10.15
CA LEU A 16 -11.03 -0.37 -8.69
C LEU A 16 -12.16 -1.17 -8.04
N GLY A 17 -13.36 -1.10 -8.60
CA GLY A 17 -14.50 -1.89 -8.11
C GLY A 17 -14.19 -3.38 -8.08
N ASN A 18 -13.46 -3.88 -9.08
CA ASN A 18 -13.07 -5.28 -9.13
C ASN A 18 -12.11 -5.64 -7.98
N LEU A 19 -11.19 -4.75 -7.65
CA LEU A 19 -10.30 -4.96 -6.50
C LEU A 19 -11.10 -5.01 -5.20
N LEU A 20 -11.96 -4.03 -4.97
CA LEU A 20 -12.77 -3.97 -3.75
C LEU A 20 -13.64 -5.21 -3.58
N LYS A 21 -14.24 -5.67 -4.68
CA LYS A 21 -15.04 -6.89 -4.68
C LYS A 21 -14.18 -8.12 -4.31
N SER A 22 -12.98 -8.22 -4.87
CA SER A 22 -12.08 -9.35 -4.58
C SER A 22 -11.64 -9.38 -3.12
N LEU A 23 -11.60 -8.22 -2.46
CA LEU A 23 -11.24 -8.10 -1.06
C LEU A 23 -12.45 -8.13 -0.11
N ASN A 24 -13.66 -8.27 -0.67
CA ASN A 24 -14.92 -8.20 0.10
C ASN A 24 -15.06 -6.89 0.88
N ILE A 25 -14.58 -5.79 0.31
CA ILE A 25 -14.75 -4.46 0.87
C ILE A 25 -15.97 -3.84 0.21
N ILE A 26 -17.01 -3.62 1.00
CA ILE A 26 -18.28 -3.08 0.51
C ILE A 26 -18.48 -1.60 0.91
N GLU A 27 -17.65 -1.10 1.82
CA GLU A 27 -17.74 0.27 2.30
C GLU A 27 -17.33 1.25 1.20
N GLN A 28 -17.90 2.44 1.25
CA GLN A 28 -17.55 3.54 0.37
C GLN A 28 -16.53 4.43 1.08
N PRO A 29 -15.43 4.83 0.41
CA PRO A 29 -14.49 5.77 1.03
C PRO A 29 -15.18 7.14 1.17
N ILE A 30 -15.02 7.74 2.33
CA ILE A 30 -15.58 9.07 2.63
C ILE A 30 -14.44 9.93 3.12
N LEU A 31 -14.21 11.05 2.42
CA LEU A 31 -13.14 11.97 2.78
C LEU A 31 -13.63 12.85 3.94
N PRO A 32 -12.97 12.79 5.12
CA PRO A 32 -13.33 13.67 6.21
C PRO A 32 -13.09 15.14 5.83
N ARG A 33 -13.92 16.02 6.35
CA ARG A 33 -13.80 17.44 6.07
C ARG A 33 -12.41 17.96 6.48
N GLY A 34 -11.75 18.66 5.56
CA GLY A 34 -10.44 19.22 5.80
C GLY A 34 -9.28 18.27 5.59
N GLU A 35 -9.57 17.00 5.27
CA GLU A 35 -8.54 15.99 5.02
C GLU A 35 -8.31 15.82 3.52
N THR A 36 -7.12 15.29 3.16
CA THR A 36 -6.81 14.94 1.77
C THR A 36 -6.83 13.44 1.55
N ASP A 37 -6.77 12.64 2.62
CA ASP A 37 -6.71 11.18 2.56
C ASP A 37 -7.82 10.53 3.36
N THR A 38 -8.20 9.34 2.92
CA THR A 38 -9.12 8.48 3.65
C THR A 38 -8.76 7.01 3.40
N TYR A 39 -9.31 6.11 4.19
CA TYR A 39 -8.89 4.72 4.23
C TYR A 39 -10.06 3.77 4.12
N LEU A 40 -9.86 2.66 3.43
CA LEU A 40 -10.72 1.49 3.50
C LEU A 40 -9.86 0.32 3.95
N SER A 41 -10.36 -0.50 4.85
CA SER A 41 -9.58 -1.63 5.34
C SER A 41 -10.42 -2.89 5.42
N LYS A 42 -9.75 -4.03 5.26
CA LYS A 42 -10.28 -5.33 5.62
C LYS A 42 -9.42 -5.85 6.77
N GLU A 43 -9.83 -5.53 7.98
CA GLU A 43 -9.03 -5.81 9.18
C GLU A 43 -8.78 -7.30 9.37
N THR A 44 -9.79 -8.12 9.10
CA THR A 44 -9.67 -9.58 9.22
C THR A 44 -8.75 -10.19 8.17
N ALA A 45 -8.47 -9.46 7.09
CA ALA A 45 -7.55 -9.89 6.03
C ALA A 45 -6.17 -9.23 6.13
N GLY A 46 -5.98 -8.28 7.04
CA GLY A 46 -4.70 -7.61 7.23
C GLY A 46 -4.31 -6.67 6.11
N ILE A 47 -5.27 -6.01 5.47
CA ILE A 47 -5.01 -5.11 4.35
C ILE A 47 -5.70 -3.76 4.56
N GLU A 48 -5.01 -2.69 4.16
CA GLU A 48 -5.54 -1.33 4.22
C GLU A 48 -5.26 -0.60 2.93
N LEU A 49 -6.26 0.10 2.41
CA LEU A 49 -6.16 0.91 1.19
C LEU A 49 -6.23 2.38 1.58
N THR A 50 -5.33 3.20 1.03
CA THR A 50 -5.32 4.65 1.22
C THR A 50 -5.78 5.32 -0.06
N PHE A 51 -6.74 6.23 0.07
CA PHE A 51 -7.25 7.04 -1.03
C PHE A 51 -6.92 8.50 -0.78
N SER A 52 -6.49 9.20 -1.82
CA SER A 52 -6.23 10.64 -1.74
C SER A 52 -7.13 11.37 -2.71
N ASP A 53 -7.55 12.58 -2.33
CA ASP A 53 -8.24 13.49 -3.23
C ASP A 53 -7.35 13.75 -4.44
N SER A 54 -7.89 13.59 -5.65
CA SER A 54 -7.13 13.75 -6.89
C SER A 54 -6.44 15.10 -6.97
N GLU A 55 -7.05 16.15 -6.41
CA GLU A 55 -6.49 17.50 -6.44
C GLU A 55 -5.26 17.66 -5.54
N SER A 56 -5.06 16.74 -4.59
CA SER A 56 -3.88 16.75 -3.72
C SER A 56 -2.67 16.08 -4.36
N LEU A 57 -2.83 15.40 -5.48
CA LEU A 57 -1.74 14.70 -6.16
C LEU A 57 -0.82 15.70 -6.85
N LYS A 58 0.50 15.56 -6.64
CA LYS A 58 1.47 16.54 -7.16
C LYS A 58 1.72 16.41 -8.66
N SER A 59 1.78 15.19 -9.17
CA SER A 59 2.12 14.95 -10.59
C SER A 59 1.36 13.73 -11.09
N PRO A 60 0.03 13.84 -11.18
CA PRO A 60 -0.77 12.70 -11.65
C PRO A 60 -0.46 12.39 -13.11
N GLU A 61 -0.37 11.10 -13.44
CA GLU A 61 -0.09 10.65 -14.80
C GLU A 61 -1.32 10.65 -15.69
N ARG A 62 -2.48 10.93 -15.12
CA ARG A 62 -3.76 10.97 -15.84
C ARG A 62 -4.66 12.03 -15.24
N ASP A 63 -5.68 12.42 -16.01
CA ASP A 63 -6.72 13.31 -15.52
C ASP A 63 -7.74 12.53 -14.73
N TYR A 64 -8.27 13.16 -13.67
CA TYR A 64 -9.30 12.59 -12.81
C TYR A 64 -10.53 13.48 -12.80
N PRO A 65 -11.72 12.89 -12.60
CA PRO A 65 -12.89 13.71 -12.31
C PRO A 65 -12.67 14.55 -11.05
N ASP A 66 -13.32 15.70 -10.98
CA ASP A 66 -13.23 16.56 -9.80
C ASP A 66 -13.69 15.81 -8.55
N GLY A 67 -12.90 15.90 -7.49
CA GLY A 67 -13.19 15.24 -6.22
C GLY A 67 -12.99 13.73 -6.22
N ALA A 68 -12.37 13.16 -7.26
CA ALA A 68 -12.10 11.73 -7.30
C ALA A 68 -11.19 11.31 -6.15
N LEU A 69 -11.48 10.15 -5.56
CA LEU A 69 -10.65 9.53 -4.53
C LEU A 69 -9.79 8.46 -5.19
N VAL A 70 -8.49 8.70 -5.23
CA VAL A 70 -7.53 7.90 -5.98
C VAL A 70 -6.82 6.93 -5.04
N LEU A 71 -6.73 5.66 -5.42
CA LEU A 71 -5.99 4.67 -4.65
C LEU A 71 -4.49 4.97 -4.78
N VAL A 72 -3.87 5.38 -3.68
CA VAL A 72 -2.47 5.80 -3.66
C VAL A 72 -1.55 4.85 -2.92
N ASN A 73 -2.09 4.00 -2.05
CA ASN A 73 -1.27 3.08 -1.25
C ASN A 73 -2.06 1.85 -0.82
N ILE A 74 -1.38 0.70 -0.78
CA ILE A 74 -1.93 -0.55 -0.28
C ILE A 74 -0.95 -1.08 0.76
N ARG A 75 -1.43 -1.33 1.98
CA ARG A 75 -0.60 -1.80 3.10
C ARG A 75 -1.03 -3.19 3.56
N TYR A 76 -0.03 -4.04 3.77
CA TYR A 76 -0.22 -5.42 4.22
C TYR A 76 0.44 -5.59 5.58
N TYR A 77 -0.29 -6.13 6.54
CA TYR A 77 0.19 -6.34 7.91
C TYR A 77 0.66 -7.77 8.11
N GLY A 78 1.89 -7.93 8.56
CA GLY A 78 2.52 -9.22 8.81
C GLY A 78 2.54 -9.63 10.26
N ARG A 79 1.86 -8.87 11.12
CA ARG A 79 1.64 -9.18 12.53
C ARG A 79 0.35 -8.50 12.97
N GLU A 80 -0.20 -8.96 14.09
CA GLU A 80 -1.38 -8.32 14.62
C GLU A 80 -1.04 -6.92 15.11
N ILE A 81 -1.66 -5.91 14.52
CA ILE A 81 -1.49 -4.50 14.89
C ILE A 81 -2.88 -3.91 15.04
N GLY A 82 -3.24 -3.49 16.25
CA GLY A 82 -4.59 -3.00 16.51
C GLY A 82 -5.62 -4.07 16.20
N LYS A 83 -6.51 -3.77 15.24
CA LYS A 83 -7.55 -4.70 14.81
C LYS A 83 -7.16 -5.55 13.61
N PHE A 84 -5.97 -5.33 13.05
CA PHE A 84 -5.55 -6.04 11.84
C PHE A 84 -5.01 -7.42 12.16
N SER A 85 -5.51 -8.41 11.42
CA SER A 85 -4.97 -9.76 11.40
C SER A 85 -3.80 -9.81 10.42
N ILE A 86 -3.08 -10.93 10.41
CA ILE A 86 -1.96 -11.12 9.48
C ILE A 86 -2.49 -11.39 8.07
N TYR A 87 -1.98 -10.66 7.08
CA TYR A 87 -2.32 -10.86 5.68
C TYR A 87 -1.80 -12.23 5.22
N GLN A 88 -2.67 -13.02 4.60
CA GLN A 88 -2.36 -14.40 4.18
C GLN A 88 -2.08 -14.55 2.69
N GLY A 89 -2.28 -13.49 1.91
CA GLY A 89 -2.09 -13.55 0.47
C GLY A 89 -0.63 -13.38 0.06
N ALA A 90 -0.39 -13.43 -1.25
CA ALA A 90 0.94 -13.20 -1.80
C ALA A 90 1.29 -11.72 -1.74
N LEU A 91 2.53 -11.43 -1.33
CA LEU A 91 3.08 -10.08 -1.31
C LEU A 91 3.78 -9.78 -2.63
N PRO A 92 3.95 -8.50 -3.00
CA PRO A 92 4.65 -8.16 -4.23
C PRO A 92 6.12 -8.59 -4.19
N TYR A 93 6.67 -8.87 -5.36
CA TYR A 93 8.10 -9.17 -5.57
C TYR A 93 8.63 -10.39 -4.81
N GLY A 94 7.76 -11.32 -4.44
CA GLY A 94 8.20 -12.50 -3.70
C GLY A 94 8.56 -12.24 -2.24
N ILE A 95 8.26 -11.04 -1.72
CA ILE A 95 8.49 -10.73 -0.32
C ILE A 95 7.66 -11.66 0.56
N LYS A 96 8.22 -12.05 1.70
CA LYS A 96 7.51 -12.85 2.71
C LYS A 96 7.71 -12.21 4.07
N PHE A 97 6.66 -12.22 4.88
CA PHE A 97 6.79 -11.80 6.26
C PHE A 97 7.78 -12.71 6.99
N GLY A 98 8.57 -12.12 7.87
CA GLY A 98 9.60 -12.85 8.60
C GLY A 98 10.95 -12.89 7.91
N LEU A 99 11.06 -12.47 6.66
CA LEU A 99 12.38 -12.38 6.01
C LEU A 99 13.29 -11.44 6.80
N LYS A 100 14.54 -11.82 6.94
CA LYS A 100 15.56 -10.96 7.53
C LYS A 100 16.05 -9.95 6.50
N LYS A 101 16.61 -8.84 6.99
CA LYS A 101 17.10 -7.76 6.13
C LYS A 101 18.05 -8.24 5.03
N PRO A 102 19.08 -9.09 5.30
CA PRO A 102 19.98 -9.53 4.22
C PRO A 102 19.25 -10.24 3.08
N ALA A 103 18.28 -11.11 3.40
CA ALA A 103 17.49 -11.80 2.38
C ALA A 103 16.62 -10.82 1.61
N LEU A 104 16.06 -9.82 2.29
CA LEU A 104 15.27 -8.78 1.65
C LEU A 104 16.10 -7.95 0.66
N LEU A 105 17.33 -7.59 1.03
CA LEU A 105 18.23 -6.86 0.15
C LEU A 105 18.65 -7.69 -1.07
N THR A 106 18.84 -8.99 -0.89
CA THR A 106 19.10 -9.89 -2.02
C THR A 106 17.93 -9.91 -2.98
N LEU A 107 16.72 -9.89 -2.45
CA LEU A 107 15.49 -9.96 -3.25
C LEU A 107 15.21 -8.65 -4.00
N LEU A 108 15.37 -7.50 -3.34
CA LEU A 108 14.94 -6.21 -3.87
C LEU A 108 16.09 -5.29 -4.30
N GLY A 109 17.32 -5.58 -3.90
CA GLY A 109 18.47 -4.72 -4.15
C GLY A 109 18.61 -3.65 -3.07
N GLU A 110 19.44 -2.65 -3.34
CA GLU A 110 19.64 -1.55 -2.41
C GLU A 110 18.43 -0.62 -2.40
N PRO A 111 17.94 -0.23 -1.22
CA PRO A 111 16.83 0.71 -1.15
C PRO A 111 17.26 2.12 -1.59
N GLU A 112 16.34 2.88 -2.16
CA GLU A 112 16.59 4.28 -2.51
C GLU A 112 16.55 5.19 -1.27
N TRP A 113 15.91 4.71 -0.20
CA TRP A 113 15.77 5.45 1.05
C TRP A 113 15.66 4.49 2.21
N LYS A 114 16.22 4.90 3.35
CA LYS A 114 16.08 4.19 4.63
C LYS A 114 16.11 5.21 5.76
N ASN A 115 15.40 4.90 6.85
CA ASN A 115 15.47 5.73 8.04
C ASN A 115 16.78 5.47 8.80
N PRO A 116 17.17 6.35 9.78
CA PRO A 116 18.44 6.20 10.49
C PRO A 116 18.64 4.83 11.14
N GLU A 117 17.59 4.25 11.71
CA GLU A 117 17.64 2.93 12.35
C GLU A 117 17.61 1.78 11.36
N GLU A 118 17.40 2.08 10.07
CA GLU A 118 17.26 1.10 9.01
C GLU A 118 16.16 0.08 9.27
N SER A 119 15.09 0.53 9.94
CA SER A 119 13.90 -0.27 10.21
C SER A 119 12.78 -0.02 9.21
N ARG A 120 12.90 1.04 8.41
CA ARG A 120 11.97 1.34 7.30
C ARG A 120 12.78 1.57 6.05
N LEU A 121 12.44 0.85 4.99
CA LEU A 121 13.18 0.85 3.74
C LEU A 121 12.22 1.10 2.60
N ARG A 122 12.69 1.79 1.55
CA ARG A 122 11.88 2.09 0.38
C ARG A 122 12.66 1.83 -0.89
N TRP A 123 11.98 1.21 -1.85
CA TRP A 123 12.54 0.94 -3.18
C TRP A 123 11.70 1.63 -4.24
N ALA A 124 12.36 2.24 -5.23
CA ALA A 124 11.69 2.77 -6.40
C ALA A 124 11.48 1.66 -7.43
N ARG A 125 10.33 1.67 -8.06
CA ARG A 125 10.02 0.85 -9.23
C ARG A 125 9.46 1.77 -10.30
N GLU A 126 9.20 1.25 -11.49
CA GLU A 126 8.87 2.07 -12.65
C GLU A 126 7.75 3.09 -12.37
N ASN A 127 6.65 2.66 -11.79
CA ASN A 127 5.49 3.52 -11.57
C ASN A 127 4.96 3.48 -10.13
N HIS A 128 5.75 2.94 -9.19
CA HIS A 128 5.33 2.85 -7.79
C HIS A 128 6.53 2.72 -6.87
N ARG A 129 6.26 2.75 -5.58
CA ARG A 129 7.25 2.55 -4.52
C ARG A 129 6.87 1.35 -3.69
N VAL A 130 7.87 0.63 -3.20
CA VAL A 130 7.70 -0.48 -2.26
C VAL A 130 8.29 -0.03 -0.93
N HIS A 131 7.50 -0.12 0.14
CA HIS A 131 7.94 0.20 1.49
C HIS A 131 7.92 -1.05 2.34
N VAL A 132 8.95 -1.25 3.14
CA VAL A 132 9.01 -2.36 4.09
C VAL A 132 9.37 -1.82 5.46
N THR A 133 8.62 -2.26 6.47
CA THR A 133 8.92 -1.97 7.86
C THR A 133 9.39 -3.27 8.50
N LEU A 134 10.56 -3.22 9.15
CA LEU A 134 11.12 -4.35 9.89
C LEU A 134 10.70 -4.26 11.35
N SER A 135 10.46 -5.42 11.96
CA SER A 135 10.24 -5.51 13.40
C SER A 135 11.54 -5.22 14.14
N HIS A 136 11.48 -5.10 15.47
CA HIS A 136 12.68 -4.92 16.28
C HIS A 136 13.64 -6.09 16.15
N ASN A 137 13.18 -7.26 15.71
CA ASN A 137 14.01 -8.42 15.42
C ASN A 137 14.65 -8.39 14.03
N GLY A 138 14.40 -7.33 13.24
CA GLY A 138 14.94 -7.20 11.89
C GLY A 138 14.23 -8.05 10.86
N GLU A 139 12.97 -8.40 11.10
CA GLU A 139 12.16 -9.21 10.19
C GLU A 139 11.08 -8.38 9.51
N VAL A 140 10.77 -8.70 8.25
CA VAL A 140 9.70 -8.02 7.51
C VAL A 140 8.39 -8.17 8.27
N ALA A 141 7.80 -7.05 8.66
CA ALA A 141 6.57 -7.00 9.46
C ALA A 141 5.42 -6.29 8.76
N VAL A 142 5.70 -5.26 7.96
CA VAL A 142 4.69 -4.53 7.21
C VAL A 142 5.24 -4.24 5.83
N VAL A 143 4.41 -4.42 4.80
CA VAL A 143 4.78 -4.12 3.42
C VAL A 143 3.71 -3.21 2.83
N SER A 144 4.12 -2.19 2.09
CA SER A 144 3.14 -1.40 1.34
C SER A 144 3.68 -1.08 -0.05
N VAL A 145 2.75 -0.86 -0.97
CA VAL A 145 3.05 -0.36 -2.32
C VAL A 145 2.25 0.92 -2.51
N GLY A 146 2.88 1.91 -3.11
CA GLY A 146 2.24 3.22 -3.27
C GLY A 146 2.68 3.93 -4.53
N LEU A 147 1.91 4.95 -4.91
CA LEU A 147 2.30 5.81 -6.03
C LEU A 147 3.55 6.58 -5.67
N PRO A 148 4.39 6.92 -6.67
CA PRO A 148 5.52 7.81 -6.43
C PRO A 148 5.01 9.17 -5.94
N LEU A 149 5.68 9.73 -4.96
CA LEU A 149 5.34 11.06 -4.41
C LEU A 149 6.36 12.10 -4.86
#